data_6fd6661a705692c50dba612433dcb130
#
_entry.id   6fd6661a705692c50dba612433dcb130
#
_cell.length_a   1.000
_cell.length_b   1.000
_cell.length_c   1.000
_cell.angle_alpha   90.00
_cell.angle_beta   90.00
_cell.angle_gamma   90.00
#
_symmetry.space_group_name_H-M   'P 1'
#
loop_
_entity.id
_entity.type
_entity.pdbx_description
1 polymer ?
#
loop_
_entity_poly.entity_id
_entity_poly.type
_entity_poly.pdbx_seq_one_letter_code
_entity_poly.pdbx_strand_id
1 'polypeptide(L)'
;SSTSRGLGDVYKRQPLNRAMNDVMLALFQNGEPVRPGQGYPMRLFVPGCEGNISVKWLTQIKLTREPTHFRDETSKYTDTRLDRKSQQFTFPMGTKSVITAPSGQMKLERQGIYQVTGIAWSGRGSIRRVEVSADGGRTWADAMIDSHQSEKALARFRIPWQWSGGDAVLQSRATDSQGNVQPTRTSLVTEKGNISTYHFHGIQSLSLIHI
;
A
#
# COMPACT_ATOMS: atom_id res chain seq x y z
N SER A 1 4.62 -26.62 -3.11
CA SER A 1 3.19 -26.89 -3.23
C SER A 1 2.44 -26.16 -2.13
N SER A 2 1.91 -25.02 -2.49
CA SER A 2 0.92 -24.36 -1.64
C SER A 2 -0.34 -25.19 -1.71
N THR A 3 -0.52 -26.07 -0.77
CA THR A 3 -1.80 -26.68 -0.50
C THR A 3 -2.79 -25.56 -0.23
N SER A 4 -3.65 -25.25 -1.19
CA SER A 4 -4.90 -24.58 -0.93
C SER A 4 -5.66 -25.48 0.03
N ARG A 5 -5.56 -25.20 1.31
CA ARG A 5 -6.37 -25.84 2.31
C ARG A 5 -7.83 -25.58 1.95
N GLY A 6 -8.54 -26.65 1.78
CA GLY A 6 -9.92 -26.85 1.56
C GLY A 6 -10.75 -25.60 1.39
N LEU A 7 -11.40 -25.56 0.30
CA LEU A 7 -12.42 -24.64 -0.14
C LEU A 7 -13.55 -24.47 0.88
N GLY A 8 -13.22 -23.89 2.04
CA GLY A 8 -14.20 -23.18 2.82
C GLY A 8 -14.46 -21.88 2.08
N ASP A 9 -15.70 -21.56 1.82
CA ASP A 9 -16.11 -20.33 1.15
C ASP A 9 -15.45 -19.14 1.84
N VAL A 10 -14.59 -18.41 1.11
CA VAL A 10 -13.97 -17.18 1.62
C VAL A 10 -14.97 -16.06 1.46
N TYR A 11 -15.58 -15.65 2.54
CA TYR A 11 -16.48 -14.51 2.57
C TYR A 11 -15.70 -13.24 2.89
N LYS A 12 -15.95 -12.20 2.11
CA LYS A 12 -15.45 -10.84 2.34
C LYS A 12 -16.60 -9.87 2.20
N ARG A 13 -16.63 -8.84 3.03
CA ARG A 13 -17.69 -7.84 3.00
C ARG A 13 -17.19 -6.47 2.59
N GLN A 14 -18.11 -5.68 2.06
CA GLN A 14 -17.89 -4.31 1.64
C GLN A 14 -19.11 -3.48 2.05
N PRO A 15 -18.93 -2.22 2.45
CA PRO A 15 -20.04 -1.28 2.51
C PRO A 15 -20.71 -1.13 1.13
N LEU A 16 -22.02 -1.14 1.10
CA LEU A 16 -22.78 -1.10 -0.16
C LEU A 16 -22.46 0.14 -1.00
N ASN A 17 -22.35 1.28 -0.38
CA ASN A 17 -21.99 2.53 -1.06
C ASN A 17 -20.65 2.40 -1.82
N ARG A 18 -19.68 1.70 -1.24
CA ARG A 18 -18.42 1.45 -1.90
C ARG A 18 -18.55 0.46 -3.05
N ALA A 19 -19.33 -0.60 -2.83
CA ALA A 19 -19.58 -1.60 -3.87
C ALA A 19 -20.25 -1.01 -5.11
N MET A 20 -21.04 0.05 -4.93
CA MET A 20 -21.71 0.75 -6.04
C MET A 20 -20.84 1.78 -6.75
N ASN A 21 -19.75 2.23 -6.14
CA ASN A 21 -18.94 3.32 -6.70
C ASN A 21 -17.74 2.84 -7.51
N ASP A 22 -16.91 1.96 -6.98
CA ASP A 22 -15.60 1.68 -7.55
C ASP A 22 -15.17 0.20 -7.53
N VAL A 23 -16.05 -0.68 -7.07
CA VAL A 23 -15.80 -2.12 -7.10
C VAL A 23 -16.13 -2.67 -8.48
N MET A 24 -15.26 -3.51 -9.02
CA MET A 24 -15.48 -4.09 -10.34
C MET A 24 -15.42 -5.62 -10.32
N LEU A 25 -16.20 -6.22 -11.21
CA LEU A 25 -16.10 -7.64 -11.54
C LEU A 25 -15.13 -7.77 -12.71
N ALA A 26 -13.92 -8.22 -12.41
CA ALA A 26 -12.86 -8.31 -13.40
C ALA A 26 -12.85 -9.69 -14.07
N LEU A 27 -13.03 -9.69 -15.39
CA LEU A 27 -12.92 -10.85 -16.27
C LEU A 27 -11.57 -10.86 -17.01
N PHE A 28 -10.98 -9.68 -17.18
CA PHE A 28 -9.73 -9.48 -17.90
C PHE A 28 -8.74 -8.69 -17.04
N GLN A 29 -7.45 -8.92 -17.29
CA GLN A 29 -6.35 -8.18 -16.69
C GLN A 29 -5.27 -7.95 -17.75
N ASN A 30 -4.94 -6.68 -18.02
CA ASN A 30 -3.93 -6.30 -19.01
C ASN A 30 -4.22 -6.88 -20.43
N GLY A 31 -5.49 -6.87 -20.84
CA GLY A 31 -5.92 -7.36 -22.16
C GLY A 31 -6.07 -8.88 -22.29
N GLU A 32 -5.76 -9.64 -21.24
CA GLU A 32 -5.92 -11.10 -21.20
C GLU A 32 -7.02 -11.51 -20.21
N PRO A 33 -7.68 -12.67 -20.40
CA PRO A 33 -8.54 -13.24 -19.36
C PRO A 33 -7.78 -13.39 -18.03
N VAL A 34 -8.47 -13.16 -16.92
CA VAL A 34 -7.87 -13.36 -15.60
C VAL A 34 -7.30 -14.78 -15.49
N ARG A 35 -6.03 -14.89 -15.14
CA ARG A 35 -5.38 -16.20 -15.02
C ARG A 35 -5.94 -17.02 -13.85
N PRO A 36 -5.90 -18.37 -13.88
CA PRO A 36 -6.42 -19.23 -12.82
C PRO A 36 -5.89 -18.85 -11.42
N GLY A 37 -4.59 -18.62 -11.29
CA GLY A 37 -3.98 -18.19 -10.02
C GLY A 37 -4.40 -16.79 -9.56
N GLN A 38 -4.98 -15.98 -10.44
CA GLN A 38 -5.48 -14.64 -10.17
C GLN A 38 -7.00 -14.59 -10.01
N GLY A 39 -7.71 -15.72 -10.16
CA GLY A 39 -9.13 -15.83 -9.87
C GLY A 39 -10.04 -16.06 -11.06
N TYR A 40 -9.54 -16.64 -12.18
CA TYR A 40 -10.37 -17.05 -13.31
C TYR A 40 -11.55 -17.93 -12.87
N PRO A 41 -12.78 -17.79 -13.44
CA PRO A 41 -13.12 -16.90 -14.56
C PRO A 41 -13.41 -15.46 -14.18
N MET A 42 -13.70 -15.17 -12.93
CA MET A 42 -14.09 -13.83 -12.48
C MET A 42 -13.60 -13.57 -11.07
N ARG A 43 -13.13 -12.35 -10.83
CA ARG A 43 -12.77 -11.89 -9.50
C ARG A 43 -13.44 -10.57 -9.15
N LEU A 44 -13.69 -10.37 -7.88
CA LEU A 44 -13.99 -9.06 -7.34
C LEU A 44 -12.71 -8.27 -7.21
N PHE A 45 -12.66 -7.05 -7.73
CA PHE A 45 -11.54 -6.14 -7.54
C PHE A 45 -12.01 -4.88 -6.81
N VAL A 46 -11.34 -4.55 -5.70
CA VAL A 46 -11.70 -3.43 -4.83
C VAL A 46 -10.53 -2.47 -4.76
N PRO A 47 -10.51 -1.42 -5.60
CA PRO A 47 -9.40 -0.47 -5.67
C PRO A 47 -9.14 0.21 -4.32
N GLY A 48 -7.87 0.44 -4.01
CA GLY A 48 -7.45 1.16 -2.81
C GLY A 48 -7.63 0.42 -1.48
N CYS A 49 -8.07 -0.84 -1.53
CA CYS A 49 -8.15 -1.71 -0.37
C CYS A 49 -7.04 -2.76 -0.38
N GLU A 50 -6.84 -3.41 0.76
CA GLU A 50 -5.95 -4.56 0.85
C GLU A 50 -6.36 -5.67 -0.12
N GLY A 51 -5.36 -6.37 -0.65
CA GLY A 51 -5.58 -7.43 -1.63
C GLY A 51 -6.45 -8.59 -1.16
N ASN A 52 -6.53 -8.83 0.15
CA ASN A 52 -7.40 -9.84 0.75
C ASN A 52 -8.90 -9.57 0.55
N ILE A 53 -9.28 -8.32 0.32
CA ILE A 53 -10.67 -7.91 0.08
C ILE A 53 -11.09 -8.16 -1.37
N SER A 54 -10.14 -8.23 -2.29
CA SER A 54 -10.37 -8.56 -3.69
C SER A 54 -10.52 -10.06 -3.89
N VAL A 55 -11.76 -10.55 -3.81
CA VAL A 55 -12.07 -11.98 -3.81
C VAL A 55 -11.78 -12.62 -5.17
N LYS A 56 -10.99 -13.69 -5.20
CA LYS A 56 -10.73 -14.53 -6.37
C LYS A 56 -11.79 -15.62 -6.50
N TRP A 57 -12.01 -16.13 -7.72
CA TRP A 57 -12.97 -17.19 -8.00
C TRP A 57 -14.36 -16.85 -7.45
N LEU A 58 -14.83 -15.66 -7.77
CA LEU A 58 -16.10 -15.17 -7.26
C LEU A 58 -17.25 -16.06 -7.70
N THR A 59 -18.00 -16.58 -6.74
CA THR A 59 -19.15 -17.47 -6.97
C THR A 59 -20.48 -16.84 -6.56
N GLN A 60 -20.46 -15.98 -5.54
CA GLN A 60 -21.69 -15.39 -5.02
C GLN A 60 -21.45 -13.99 -4.46
N ILE A 61 -22.43 -13.11 -4.67
CA ILE A 61 -22.57 -11.82 -4.00
C ILE A 61 -23.89 -11.82 -3.25
N LYS A 62 -23.85 -11.52 -1.96
CA LYS A 62 -25.01 -11.48 -1.09
C LYS A 62 -25.18 -10.11 -0.45
N LEU A 63 -26.37 -9.54 -0.57
CA LEU A 63 -26.73 -8.32 0.15
C LEU A 63 -27.30 -8.69 1.53
N THR A 64 -26.80 -8.02 2.56
CA THR A 64 -27.26 -8.22 3.93
C THR A 64 -27.62 -6.87 4.55
N ARG A 65 -28.59 -6.85 5.46
CA ARG A 65 -29.00 -5.62 6.17
C ARG A 65 -27.97 -5.22 7.22
N GLU A 66 -27.28 -6.21 7.81
CA GLU A 66 -26.30 -5.99 8.84
C GLU A 66 -24.92 -6.57 8.46
N PRO A 67 -23.86 -6.03 9.05
CA PRO A 67 -22.52 -6.57 8.85
C PRO A 67 -22.45 -8.01 9.35
N THR A 68 -21.95 -8.89 8.51
CA THR A 68 -21.67 -10.29 8.86
C THR A 68 -20.22 -10.42 9.31
N HIS A 69 -19.96 -11.28 10.29
CA HIS A 69 -18.61 -11.53 10.80
C HIS A 69 -18.15 -12.90 10.32
N PHE A 70 -16.96 -12.92 9.69
CA PHE A 70 -16.34 -14.16 9.25
C PHE A 70 -15.02 -14.33 10.00
N ARG A 71 -14.71 -15.58 10.35
CA ARG A 71 -13.53 -15.91 11.15
C ARG A 71 -12.24 -15.31 10.60
N ASP A 72 -11.96 -15.49 9.33
CA ASP A 72 -10.69 -15.06 8.74
C ASP A 72 -10.57 -13.54 8.65
N GLU A 73 -11.67 -12.84 8.49
CA GLU A 73 -11.71 -11.38 8.49
C GLU A 73 -11.45 -10.78 9.88
N THR A 74 -12.08 -11.39 10.89
CA THR A 74 -12.03 -10.86 12.26
C THR A 74 -10.81 -11.30 13.05
N SER A 75 -10.21 -12.44 12.71
CA SER A 75 -9.08 -13.00 13.46
C SER A 75 -7.70 -12.53 12.97
N LYS A 76 -7.57 -12.07 11.72
CA LYS A 76 -6.26 -11.81 11.11
C LYS A 76 -6.10 -10.41 10.54
N TYR A 77 -7.19 -9.75 10.17
CA TYR A 77 -7.16 -8.45 9.48
C TYR A 77 -7.73 -7.35 10.39
N THR A 78 -7.19 -7.28 11.60
CA THR A 78 -7.56 -6.27 12.59
C THR A 78 -6.33 -5.52 13.05
N ASP A 79 -6.48 -4.21 13.21
CA ASP A 79 -5.47 -3.36 13.82
C ASP A 79 -5.76 -3.21 15.31
N THR A 80 -4.75 -3.43 16.14
CA THR A 80 -4.85 -3.17 17.58
C THR A 80 -4.69 -1.68 17.83
N ARG A 81 -5.50 -1.14 18.73
CA ARG A 81 -5.42 0.26 19.19
C ARG A 81 -4.82 0.32 20.58
N LEU A 82 -4.34 1.51 20.99
CA LEU A 82 -3.77 1.74 22.32
C LEU A 82 -4.77 1.50 23.45
N ASP A 83 -6.06 1.71 23.20
CA ASP A 83 -7.16 1.44 24.15
C ASP A 83 -7.48 -0.06 24.30
N ARG A 84 -6.62 -0.95 23.78
CA ARG A 84 -6.77 -2.41 23.75
C ARG A 84 -7.99 -2.91 22.95
N LYS A 85 -8.61 -2.04 22.17
CA LYS A 85 -9.66 -2.43 21.23
C LYS A 85 -9.05 -2.80 19.90
N SER A 86 -9.73 -3.66 19.15
CA SER A 86 -9.37 -4.02 17.80
C SER A 86 -10.20 -3.23 16.81
N GLN A 87 -9.54 -2.51 15.90
CA GLN A 87 -10.20 -1.93 14.76
C GLN A 87 -10.35 -3.00 13.69
N GLN A 88 -11.57 -3.45 13.48
CA GLN A 88 -11.91 -4.36 12.40
C GLN A 88 -12.19 -3.55 11.14
N PHE A 89 -11.89 -4.16 9.98
CA PHE A 89 -12.27 -3.63 8.66
C PHE A 89 -11.67 -2.27 8.32
N THR A 90 -10.34 -2.19 8.34
CA THR A 90 -9.62 -1.09 7.73
C THR A 90 -9.67 -1.27 6.22
N PHE A 91 -10.68 -0.69 5.56
CA PHE A 91 -10.89 -0.88 4.12
C PHE A 91 -9.90 -0.10 3.25
N PRO A 92 -9.77 1.24 3.38
CA PRO A 92 -8.84 1.99 2.56
C PRO A 92 -7.40 1.87 3.09
N MET A 93 -6.46 1.54 2.21
CA MET A 93 -5.04 1.62 2.54
C MET A 93 -4.63 3.06 2.85
N GLY A 94 -3.79 3.24 3.87
CA GLY A 94 -3.18 4.54 4.18
C GLY A 94 -2.24 5.00 3.07
N THR A 95 -2.07 6.32 2.95
CA THR A 95 -1.11 6.93 2.03
C THR A 95 0.30 6.44 2.35
N LYS A 96 0.98 5.88 1.35
CA LYS A 96 2.30 5.27 1.51
C LYS A 96 3.17 5.48 0.29
N SER A 97 4.47 5.61 0.52
CA SER A 97 5.50 5.55 -0.51
C SER A 97 6.64 4.64 -0.06
N VAL A 98 7.33 4.08 -1.03
CA VAL A 98 8.54 3.29 -0.82
C VAL A 98 9.55 3.61 -1.92
N ILE A 99 10.82 3.72 -1.56
CA ILE A 99 11.94 3.85 -2.49
C ILE A 99 12.25 2.47 -3.04
N THR A 100 12.37 2.35 -4.35
CA THR A 100 12.70 1.09 -5.05
C THR A 100 14.12 1.08 -5.59
N ALA A 101 14.69 2.26 -5.86
CA ALA A 101 16.10 2.40 -6.20
C ALA A 101 16.64 3.74 -5.63
N PRO A 102 17.87 3.74 -5.07
CA PRO A 102 18.71 2.58 -4.82
C PRO A 102 18.05 1.62 -3.84
N SER A 103 18.33 0.32 -3.97
CA SER A 103 17.84 -0.72 -3.05
C SER A 103 18.93 -1.12 -2.07
N GLY A 104 18.56 -1.83 -0.98
CA GLY A 104 19.51 -2.27 0.05
C GLY A 104 20.60 -3.25 -0.44
N GLN A 105 20.51 -3.74 -1.68
CA GLN A 105 21.53 -4.60 -2.29
C GLN A 105 22.40 -3.86 -3.32
N MET A 106 22.06 -2.62 -3.64
CA MET A 106 22.85 -1.79 -4.57
C MET A 106 24.04 -1.18 -3.85
N LYS A 107 25.22 -1.30 -4.48
CA LYS A 107 26.42 -0.56 -4.07
C LYS A 107 26.56 0.66 -4.95
N LEU A 108 26.74 1.81 -4.32
CA LEU A 108 27.09 3.04 -5.01
C LEU A 108 28.62 3.11 -5.09
N GLU A 109 29.18 2.98 -6.29
CA GLU A 109 30.64 2.84 -6.47
C GLU A 109 31.37 4.18 -6.49
N ARG A 110 30.71 5.24 -6.96
CA ARG A 110 31.32 6.56 -7.17
C ARG A 110 30.39 7.66 -6.70
N GLN A 111 30.98 8.73 -6.18
CA GLN A 111 30.25 9.97 -5.95
C GLN A 111 29.65 10.50 -7.26
N GLY A 112 28.48 11.06 -7.21
CA GLY A 112 27.81 11.55 -8.40
C GLY A 112 26.30 11.69 -8.27
N ILE A 113 25.65 11.93 -9.38
CA ILE A 113 24.19 12.05 -9.43
C ILE A 113 23.58 10.68 -9.66
N TYR A 114 22.74 10.27 -8.73
CA TYR A 114 21.92 9.06 -8.81
C TYR A 114 20.46 9.45 -8.94
N GLN A 115 19.67 8.58 -9.56
CA GLN A 115 18.24 8.76 -9.57
C GLN A 115 17.61 7.94 -8.46
N VAL A 116 16.97 8.59 -7.51
CA VAL A 116 16.10 7.93 -6.54
C VAL A 116 14.74 7.72 -7.20
N THR A 117 14.26 6.47 -7.21
CA THR A 117 12.96 6.12 -7.75
C THR A 117 12.14 5.35 -6.72
N GLY A 118 10.82 5.41 -6.88
CA GLY A 118 9.93 4.68 -6.01
C GLY A 118 8.49 4.64 -6.50
N ILE A 119 7.65 4.08 -5.67
CA ILE A 119 6.21 4.00 -5.89
C ILE A 119 5.46 4.55 -4.68
N ALA A 120 4.32 5.16 -4.94
CA ALA A 120 3.43 5.69 -3.91
C ALA A 120 1.98 5.34 -4.22
N TRP A 121 1.13 5.22 -3.21
CA TRP A 121 -0.29 4.91 -3.36
C TRP A 121 -1.10 5.42 -2.18
N SER A 122 -2.42 5.56 -2.38
CA SER A 122 -3.40 5.78 -1.35
C SER A 122 -4.68 5.01 -1.67
N GLY A 123 -5.35 4.49 -0.67
CA GLY A 123 -6.67 3.90 -0.81
C GLY A 123 -7.80 4.93 -0.90
N ARG A 124 -7.49 6.22 -0.78
CA ARG A 124 -8.47 7.31 -0.70
C ARG A 124 -8.49 8.23 -1.92
N GLY A 125 -7.49 8.13 -2.80
CA GLY A 125 -7.39 8.98 -3.98
C GLY A 125 -6.08 8.79 -4.73
N SER A 126 -5.76 9.72 -5.61
CA SER A 126 -4.47 9.78 -6.31
C SER A 126 -3.37 10.37 -5.42
N ILE A 127 -2.13 10.14 -5.77
CA ILE A 127 -0.98 10.77 -5.10
C ILE A 127 -0.76 12.16 -5.71
N ARG A 128 -0.77 13.18 -4.86
CA ARG A 128 -0.58 14.57 -5.27
C ARG A 128 0.86 15.03 -5.12
N ARG A 129 1.58 14.53 -4.12
CA ARG A 129 2.95 14.95 -3.80
C ARG A 129 3.75 13.79 -3.26
N VAL A 130 4.99 13.70 -3.65
CA VAL A 130 5.99 12.84 -3.02
C VAL A 130 7.22 13.67 -2.72
N GLU A 131 7.72 13.58 -1.51
CA GLU A 131 8.94 14.23 -1.08
C GLU A 131 9.97 13.16 -0.71
N VAL A 132 11.23 13.44 -1.01
CA VAL A 132 12.35 12.56 -0.68
C VAL A 132 13.34 13.33 0.21
N SER A 133 13.83 12.65 1.21
CA SER A 133 14.92 13.09 2.09
C SER A 133 16.13 12.18 1.89
N ALA A 134 17.32 12.74 1.93
CA ALA A 134 18.58 11.99 1.90
C ALA A 134 19.36 12.06 3.23
N ASP A 135 18.80 12.71 4.22
CA ASP A 135 19.43 13.02 5.51
C ASP A 135 18.62 12.52 6.73
N GLY A 136 17.82 11.47 6.51
CA GLY A 136 17.01 10.87 7.59
C GLY A 136 15.79 11.70 7.99
N GLY A 137 15.25 12.50 7.08
CA GLY A 137 14.04 13.27 7.30
C GLY A 137 14.26 14.70 7.83
N ARG A 138 15.48 15.20 7.85
CA ARG A 138 15.78 16.58 8.27
C ARG A 138 15.40 17.60 7.20
N THR A 139 15.72 17.29 5.94
CA THR A 139 15.32 18.11 4.78
C THR A 139 14.57 17.27 3.77
N TRP A 140 13.67 17.90 3.01
CA TRP A 140 12.80 17.24 2.04
C TRP A 140 12.78 18.02 0.74
N ALA A 141 12.81 17.29 -0.38
CA ALA A 141 12.69 17.84 -1.73
C ALA A 141 11.58 17.14 -2.51
N ASP A 142 10.87 17.90 -3.34
CA ASP A 142 9.78 17.38 -4.16
C ASP A 142 10.31 16.46 -5.27
N ALA A 143 9.74 15.29 -5.38
CA ALA A 143 10.00 14.35 -6.45
C ALA A 143 9.00 14.55 -7.60
N MET A 144 9.45 14.28 -8.81
CA MET A 144 8.58 14.20 -9.98
C MET A 144 7.72 12.95 -9.90
N ILE A 145 6.43 13.10 -10.12
CA ILE A 145 5.45 12.00 -10.20
C ILE A 145 5.07 11.83 -11.66
N ASP A 146 4.93 10.58 -12.12
CA ASP A 146 4.49 10.31 -13.47
C ASP A 146 3.07 10.84 -13.69
N SER A 147 2.84 11.51 -14.83
CA SER A 147 1.62 12.26 -15.14
C SER A 147 0.37 11.39 -15.34
N HIS A 148 0.56 10.11 -15.66
CA HIS A 148 -0.54 9.18 -15.92
C HIS A 148 -0.77 8.28 -14.72
N GLN A 149 -1.63 8.72 -13.81
CA GLN A 149 -2.08 7.89 -12.70
C GLN A 149 -3.61 7.91 -12.59
N SER A 150 -4.19 6.74 -12.43
CA SER A 150 -5.58 6.61 -12.04
C SER A 150 -5.72 6.76 -10.53
N GLU A 151 -6.91 7.15 -10.07
CA GLU A 151 -7.21 7.16 -8.63
C GLU A 151 -6.97 5.77 -8.04
N LYS A 152 -6.39 5.74 -6.83
CA LYS A 152 -6.09 4.51 -6.08
C LYS A 152 -5.12 3.54 -6.78
N ALA A 153 -4.47 4.00 -7.84
CA ALA A 153 -3.40 3.26 -8.52
C ALA A 153 -2.02 3.60 -7.93
N LEU A 154 -1.03 2.79 -8.30
CA LEU A 154 0.36 3.07 -7.98
C LEU A 154 0.86 4.23 -8.83
N ALA A 155 1.43 5.25 -8.19
CA ALA A 155 2.14 6.35 -8.82
C ALA A 155 3.65 6.11 -8.72
N ARG A 156 4.37 6.24 -9.83
CA ARG A 156 5.83 6.20 -9.82
C ARG A 156 6.36 7.60 -9.56
N PHE A 157 7.44 7.70 -8.81
CA PHE A 157 8.14 8.94 -8.59
C PHE A 157 9.63 8.80 -8.81
N ARG A 158 10.30 9.93 -9.11
CA ARG A 158 11.74 10.00 -9.30
C ARG A 158 12.26 11.38 -8.92
N ILE A 159 13.51 11.41 -8.43
CA ILE A 159 14.24 12.63 -8.13
C ILE A 159 15.74 12.40 -8.33
N PRO A 160 16.49 13.34 -8.97
CA PRO A 160 17.93 13.27 -8.95
C PRO A 160 18.46 13.55 -7.54
N TRP A 161 19.45 12.79 -7.13
CA TRP A 161 20.12 12.94 -5.85
C TRP A 161 21.62 12.97 -6.03
N GLN A 162 22.25 14.07 -5.57
CA GLN A 162 23.69 14.22 -5.55
C GLN A 162 24.23 13.48 -4.32
N TRP A 163 24.89 12.36 -4.54
CA TRP A 163 25.59 11.63 -3.46
C TRP A 163 27.06 12.05 -3.43
N SER A 164 27.51 12.59 -2.31
CA SER A 164 28.88 13.06 -2.09
C SER A 164 29.79 12.02 -1.40
N GLY A 165 29.32 10.77 -1.28
CA GLY A 165 30.01 9.71 -0.57
C GLY A 165 29.56 9.61 0.89
N GLY A 166 29.92 8.51 1.54
CA GLY A 166 29.57 8.24 2.94
C GLY A 166 28.14 7.73 3.13
N ASP A 167 27.78 7.58 4.39
CA ASP A 167 26.48 7.05 4.80
C ASP A 167 25.35 8.03 4.48
N ALA A 168 24.24 7.51 3.98
CA ALA A 168 23.04 8.27 3.71
C ALA A 168 21.81 7.52 4.18
N VAL A 169 20.80 8.24 4.66
CA VAL A 169 19.51 7.67 5.04
C VAL A 169 18.43 8.28 4.14
N LEU A 170 17.99 7.49 3.16
CA LEU A 170 16.93 7.89 2.26
C LEU A 170 15.56 7.59 2.86
N GLN A 171 14.65 8.53 2.70
CA GLN A 171 13.25 8.40 3.08
C GLN A 171 12.36 8.99 1.99
N SER A 172 11.14 8.47 1.84
CA SER A 172 10.11 9.09 1.02
C SER A 172 8.83 9.29 1.83
N ARG A 173 8.11 10.37 1.51
CA ARG A 173 6.85 10.73 2.13
C ARG A 173 5.85 11.14 1.05
N ALA A 174 4.68 10.48 1.04
CA ALA A 174 3.61 10.79 0.09
C ALA A 174 2.50 11.60 0.74
N THR A 175 1.84 12.42 -0.08
CA THR A 175 0.58 13.12 0.24
C THR A 175 -0.41 12.81 -0.86
N ASP A 176 -1.63 12.39 -0.49
CA ASP A 176 -2.69 12.11 -1.44
C ASP A 176 -3.55 13.34 -1.80
N SER A 177 -4.46 13.17 -2.75
CA SER A 177 -5.34 14.22 -3.24
C SER A 177 -6.33 14.75 -2.20
N GLN A 178 -6.51 14.05 -1.10
CA GLN A 178 -7.35 14.48 0.02
C GLN A 178 -6.56 15.13 1.15
N GLY A 179 -5.25 15.30 0.99
CA GLY A 179 -4.38 15.93 1.97
C GLY A 179 -3.86 14.98 3.06
N ASN A 180 -4.10 13.66 2.95
CA ASN A 180 -3.54 12.72 3.90
C ASN A 180 -2.04 12.55 3.64
N VAL A 181 -1.24 12.85 4.66
CA VAL A 181 0.21 12.74 4.62
C VAL A 181 0.63 11.41 5.24
N GLN A 182 1.59 10.74 4.61
CA GLN A 182 2.19 9.54 5.17
C GLN A 182 2.84 9.84 6.53
N PRO A 183 2.44 9.16 7.62
CA PRO A 183 2.94 9.44 8.96
C PRO A 183 4.37 8.93 9.15
N THR A 184 5.07 9.52 10.11
CA THR A 184 6.31 8.93 10.60
C THR A 184 6.04 7.61 11.33
N ARG A 185 7.06 6.75 11.42
CA ARG A 185 6.95 5.52 12.22
C ARG A 185 6.55 5.83 13.67
N THR A 186 7.18 6.83 14.27
CA THR A 186 6.90 7.24 15.66
C THR A 186 5.44 7.67 15.83
N SER A 187 4.93 8.53 14.94
CA SER A 187 3.54 8.96 14.99
C SER A 187 2.57 7.78 14.89
N LEU A 188 2.84 6.85 13.95
CA LEU A 188 1.99 5.68 13.75
C LEU A 188 2.00 4.74 14.95
N VAL A 189 3.16 4.53 15.56
CA VAL A 189 3.31 3.73 16.79
C VAL A 189 2.60 4.38 17.97
N THR A 190 2.66 5.71 18.07
CA THR A 190 1.92 6.47 19.10
C THR A 190 0.41 6.33 18.93
N GLU A 191 -0.08 6.26 17.69
CA GLU A 191 -1.51 6.10 17.41
C GLU A 191 -2.02 4.67 17.60
N LYS A 192 -1.26 3.68 17.07
CA LYS A 192 -1.71 2.30 16.94
C LYS A 192 -1.02 1.30 17.90
N GLY A 193 0.08 1.70 18.51
CA GLY A 193 0.94 0.80 19.30
C GLY A 193 1.92 -0.01 18.46
N ASN A 194 2.90 -0.62 19.14
CA ASN A 194 3.98 -1.40 18.50
C ASN A 194 3.51 -2.72 17.85
N ILE A 195 2.31 -3.17 18.17
CA ILE A 195 1.81 -4.50 17.81
C ILE A 195 1.00 -4.48 16.50
N SER A 196 0.57 -3.29 16.05
CA SER A 196 -0.19 -3.18 14.80
C SER A 196 0.72 -3.37 13.61
N THR A 197 0.59 -4.49 12.94
CA THR A 197 1.47 -4.90 11.83
C THR A 197 0.76 -4.95 10.48
N TYR A 198 -0.57 -5.03 10.46
CA TYR A 198 -1.32 -5.22 9.22
C TYR A 198 -1.32 -3.98 8.34
N HIS A 199 -1.64 -2.82 8.88
CA HIS A 199 -1.67 -1.56 8.16
C HIS A 199 -0.52 -0.66 8.57
N PHE A 200 0.70 -1.04 8.23
CA PHE A 200 1.86 -0.21 8.48
C PHE A 200 2.18 0.64 7.24
N HIS A 201 1.73 1.88 7.25
CA HIS A 201 2.00 2.86 6.19
C HIS A 201 2.98 3.96 6.60
N GLY A 202 3.71 3.78 7.71
CA GLY A 202 4.72 4.73 8.16
C GLY A 202 5.88 4.89 7.20
N ILE A 203 6.52 6.07 7.25
CA ILE A 203 7.74 6.37 6.50
C ILE A 203 8.80 5.30 6.81
N GLN A 204 9.43 4.79 5.77
CA GLN A 204 10.52 3.82 5.85
C GLN A 204 11.85 4.50 5.61
N SER A 205 12.87 4.11 6.39
CA SER A 205 14.24 4.56 6.21
C SER A 205 15.04 3.50 5.47
N LEU A 206 15.72 3.90 4.43
CA LEU A 206 16.68 3.10 3.70
C LEU A 206 18.08 3.63 4.03
N SER A 207 18.81 2.91 4.86
CA SER A 207 20.20 3.24 5.18
C SER A 207 21.11 2.70 4.09
N LEU A 208 21.87 3.56 3.46
CA LEU A 208 22.97 3.23 2.56
C LEU A 208 24.25 3.37 3.36
N ILE A 209 24.84 2.23 3.72
CA ILE A 209 26.10 2.17 4.46
C ILE A 209 27.17 1.90 3.43
N HIS A 210 28.18 2.76 3.38
CA HIS A 210 29.37 2.52 2.58
C HIS A 210 30.29 1.57 3.36
N ILE A 211 30.46 0.37 2.84
CA ILE A 211 31.44 -0.59 3.37
C ILE A 211 32.71 -0.48 2.57
#